data_edbabbc5fa60d6c4b6c5128c5e4e4a2c
#
_entry.id   edbabbc5fa60d6c4b6c5128c5e4e4a2c
#
_cell.length_a   1.000
_cell.length_b   1.000
_cell.length_c   1.000
_cell.angle_alpha   90.00
_cell.angle_beta   90.00
_cell.angle_gamma   90.00
#
_symmetry.space_group_name_H-M   'P 1'
#
loop_
_entity.id
_entity.type
_entity.pdbx_description
1 polymer ?
#
loop_
_entity_poly.entity_id
_entity_poly.type
_entity_poly.pdbx_seq_one_letter_code
_entity_poly.pdbx_strand_id
1 'polypeptide(L)'
;MLYKRLSSIPRRETSFMRSANFSIFLSLVLILSVCLFPPAVTAKDREERYVVLIDPAHGGRDDGVRLSTGLFEKDVTLTIARLIEKEFEGSKKIRIRLSRMGDTDVPRSDRIREAIKSEADLFLSIHVNAGFDRESSGFEVYFQGFRTSTSAKGDKSASSEIVKDMVRTKNLNESVRFAKILQARMDKVFPRLDRGLREGPVLVLQGLNIPAVELEVGFATNPKDRKKLADEGMQRFVAHALSESIKEFF
;
A
#
# COMPACT_ATOMS: atom_id res chain seq x y z
N MET A 1 -43.30 41.92 91.13
CA MET A 1 -42.43 43.03 90.66
C MET A 1 -41.29 42.46 89.87
N LEU A 2 -41.01 43.00 88.67
CA LEU A 2 -39.89 42.79 87.81
C LEU A 2 -39.96 41.67 86.77
N TYR A 3 -40.48 42.01 85.64
CA TYR A 3 -40.26 41.42 84.36
C TYR A 3 -38.90 41.85 83.76
N LYS A 4 -38.06 40.94 83.34
CA LYS A 4 -36.81 41.29 82.70
C LYS A 4 -36.72 40.64 81.30
N ARG A 5 -36.59 41.44 80.31
CA ARG A 5 -36.31 41.28 78.89
C ARG A 5 -35.43 40.05 78.53
N LEU A 6 -35.83 39.30 77.54
CA LEU A 6 -34.96 38.47 76.73
C LEU A 6 -34.78 39.12 75.36
N SER A 7 -33.57 39.49 75.11
CA SER A 7 -33.10 40.16 73.87
C SER A 7 -32.90 39.18 72.72
N SER A 8 -33.18 39.68 71.56
CA SER A 8 -33.04 39.16 70.22
C SER A 8 -31.70 38.51 69.91
N ILE A 9 -31.71 37.29 69.37
CA ILE A 9 -30.58 36.63 68.71
C ILE A 9 -30.70 36.85 67.21
N PRO A 10 -29.67 37.29 66.50
CA PRO A 10 -29.77 37.57 65.05
C PRO A 10 -29.69 36.29 64.21
N ARG A 11 -30.75 36.02 63.47
CA ARG A 11 -30.75 35.00 62.39
C ARG A 11 -29.97 35.51 61.18
N ARG A 12 -28.66 35.30 61.12
CA ARG A 12 -27.87 35.72 59.97
C ARG A 12 -26.87 34.71 59.40
N GLU A 13 -26.82 33.45 59.84
CA GLU A 13 -25.82 32.51 59.36
C GLU A 13 -26.31 31.42 58.42
N THR A 14 -27.60 31.21 58.25
CA THR A 14 -28.11 30.10 57.43
C THR A 14 -28.16 30.34 55.92
N SER A 15 -28.07 31.60 55.45
CA SER A 15 -28.17 31.91 54.02
C SER A 15 -26.84 31.80 53.31
N PHE A 16 -25.73 32.08 53.98
CA PHE A 16 -24.38 31.97 53.37
C PHE A 16 -23.93 30.52 53.15
N MET A 17 -24.22 29.61 54.07
CA MET A 17 -23.93 28.20 53.90
C MET A 17 -24.77 27.53 52.78
N ARG A 18 -26.02 28.00 52.55
CA ARG A 18 -26.84 27.45 51.49
C ARG A 18 -26.34 27.89 50.11
N SER A 19 -25.84 29.11 49.94
CA SER A 19 -25.27 29.55 48.63
C SER A 19 -23.95 28.88 48.29
N ALA A 20 -23.08 28.66 49.31
CA ALA A 20 -21.80 27.95 49.13
C ALA A 20 -22.01 26.50 48.72
N ASN A 21 -22.93 25.79 49.39
CA ASN A 21 -23.21 24.38 49.05
C ASN A 21 -23.89 24.26 47.67
N PHE A 22 -24.70 25.22 47.23
CA PHE A 22 -25.33 25.23 45.91
C PHE A 22 -24.27 25.46 44.82
N SER A 23 -23.31 26.35 45.04
CA SER A 23 -22.21 26.60 44.06
C SER A 23 -21.29 25.38 43.95
N ILE A 24 -20.96 24.69 45.04
CA ILE A 24 -20.17 23.45 45.04
C ILE A 24 -20.92 22.34 44.30
N PHE A 25 -22.22 22.19 44.56
CA PHE A 25 -23.04 21.19 43.85
C PHE A 25 -23.12 21.45 42.34
N LEU A 26 -23.30 22.72 41.93
CA LEU A 26 -23.33 23.11 40.50
C LEU A 26 -21.99 22.85 39.82
N SER A 27 -20.87 23.13 40.54
CA SER A 27 -19.52 22.83 40.03
C SER A 27 -19.27 21.34 39.86
N LEU A 28 -19.73 20.52 40.81
CA LEU A 28 -19.62 19.06 40.76
C LEU A 28 -20.44 18.47 39.61
N VAL A 29 -21.65 18.99 39.37
CA VAL A 29 -22.51 18.56 38.24
C VAL A 29 -21.87 18.93 36.91
N LEU A 30 -21.24 20.12 36.82
CA LEU A 30 -20.55 20.54 35.59
C LEU A 30 -19.33 19.67 35.30
N ILE A 31 -18.54 19.35 36.32
CA ILE A 31 -17.37 18.44 36.20
C ILE A 31 -17.82 17.02 35.80
N LEU A 32 -18.89 16.52 36.42
CA LEU A 32 -19.43 15.20 36.09
C LEU A 32 -19.99 15.15 34.68
N SER A 33 -20.59 16.23 34.19
CA SER A 33 -21.08 16.35 32.82
C SER A 33 -19.93 16.29 31.80
N VAL A 34 -18.79 16.92 32.06
CA VAL A 34 -17.61 16.88 31.18
C VAL A 34 -16.95 15.49 31.17
N CYS A 35 -17.03 14.74 32.29
CA CYS A 35 -16.51 13.37 32.37
C CYS A 35 -17.42 12.33 31.70
N LEU A 36 -18.74 12.58 31.68
CA LEU A 36 -19.73 11.68 31.05
C LEU A 36 -19.84 11.83 29.54
N PHE A 37 -19.39 12.95 28.99
CA PHE A 37 -19.26 13.17 27.55
C PHE A 37 -17.77 13.29 27.22
N PRO A 38 -17.06 12.15 27.02
CA PRO A 38 -15.73 12.24 26.45
C PRO A 38 -15.83 13.06 25.16
N PRO A 39 -14.88 13.98 24.90
CA PRO A 39 -14.89 14.70 23.63
C PRO A 39 -15.03 13.65 22.54
N ALA A 40 -16.03 13.78 21.69
CA ALA A 40 -16.14 12.95 20.52
C ALA A 40 -14.80 13.13 19.80
N VAL A 41 -13.92 12.14 19.95
CA VAL A 41 -12.76 12.03 19.07
C VAL A 41 -13.37 11.87 17.70
N THR A 42 -13.48 12.98 16.98
CA THR A 42 -13.78 12.94 15.56
C THR A 42 -12.67 12.06 15.01
N ALA A 43 -13.00 10.78 14.75
CA ALA A 43 -12.19 9.99 13.87
C ALA A 43 -12.05 10.87 12.63
N LYS A 44 -10.85 11.47 12.47
CA LYS A 44 -10.52 12.18 11.24
C LYS A 44 -10.83 11.14 10.19
N ASP A 45 -11.84 11.38 9.35
CA ASP A 45 -12.13 10.55 8.20
C ASP A 45 -10.80 10.43 7.44
N ARG A 46 -10.07 9.36 7.77
CA ARG A 46 -8.94 8.95 6.97
C ARG A 46 -9.64 8.49 5.71
N GLU A 47 -9.71 9.36 4.69
CA GLU A 47 -10.05 8.92 3.35
C GLU A 47 -9.18 7.68 3.14
N GLU A 48 -9.79 6.50 3.26
CA GLU A 48 -9.10 5.22 3.11
C GLU A 48 -8.68 5.13 1.65
N ARG A 49 -7.45 5.61 1.40
CA ARG A 49 -6.83 5.50 0.08
C ARG A 49 -6.12 4.18 0.03
N TYR A 50 -6.42 3.40 -0.97
CA TYR A 50 -5.61 2.24 -1.31
C TYR A 50 -4.19 2.67 -1.64
N VAL A 51 -3.21 2.01 -1.03
CA VAL A 51 -1.80 2.28 -1.27
C VAL A 51 -1.25 1.21 -2.21
N VAL A 52 -0.74 1.64 -3.35
CA VAL A 52 -0.06 0.75 -4.30
C VAL A 52 1.43 1.07 -4.28
N LEU A 53 2.25 0.08 -3.94
CA LEU A 53 3.69 0.20 -4.08
C LEU A 53 4.12 -0.31 -5.45
N ILE A 54 4.63 0.59 -6.27
CA ILE A 54 5.29 0.26 -7.52
C ILE A 54 6.79 0.11 -7.25
N ASP A 55 7.33 -1.01 -7.68
CA ASP A 55 8.75 -1.32 -7.53
C ASP A 55 9.44 -1.30 -8.90
N PRO A 56 10.06 -0.18 -9.30
CA PRO A 56 10.90 -0.17 -10.48
C PRO A 56 12.18 -0.97 -10.20
N ALA A 57 12.37 -2.06 -10.93
CA ALA A 57 13.47 -2.98 -10.75
C ALA A 57 14.84 -2.30 -10.86
N HIS A 58 15.86 -2.92 -10.26
CA HIS A 58 17.26 -2.49 -10.30
C HIS A 58 17.50 -1.07 -9.72
N GLY A 59 18.56 -0.40 -10.10
CA GLY A 59 18.93 0.96 -9.66
C GLY A 59 20.34 1.07 -9.08
N GLY A 60 20.90 2.27 -9.14
CA GLY A 60 22.26 2.53 -8.68
C GLY A 60 23.28 1.74 -9.49
N ARG A 61 24.05 0.87 -8.82
CA ARG A 61 25.07 0.02 -9.44
C ARG A 61 24.51 -1.17 -10.19
N ASP A 62 23.28 -1.54 -9.95
CA ASP A 62 22.58 -2.60 -10.65
C ASP A 62 21.81 -1.98 -11.84
N ASP A 63 22.38 -2.09 -13.03
CA ASP A 63 21.80 -1.57 -14.26
C ASP A 63 20.62 -2.40 -14.78
N GLY A 64 20.51 -3.67 -14.37
CA GLY A 64 19.63 -4.64 -15.02
C GLY A 64 20.11 -4.95 -16.45
N VAL A 65 19.18 -5.31 -17.33
CA VAL A 65 19.50 -5.61 -18.72
C VAL A 65 19.71 -4.35 -19.54
N ARG A 66 20.63 -4.43 -20.54
CA ARG A 66 20.92 -3.32 -21.46
C ARG A 66 19.95 -3.31 -22.64
N LEU A 67 19.25 -2.21 -22.86
CA LEU A 67 18.34 -2.03 -24.00
C LEU A 67 19.02 -1.35 -25.19
N SER A 68 19.85 -0.33 -24.95
CA SER A 68 20.62 0.35 -26.00
C SER A 68 21.90 0.97 -25.43
N THR A 69 22.63 1.75 -26.21
CA THR A 69 23.76 2.53 -25.72
C THR A 69 23.25 3.58 -24.73
N GLY A 70 23.64 3.47 -23.46
CA GLY A 70 23.27 4.42 -22.40
C GLY A 70 21.84 4.26 -21.88
N LEU A 71 21.09 3.21 -22.26
CA LEU A 71 19.75 2.93 -21.75
C LEU A 71 19.69 1.51 -21.17
N PHE A 72 19.32 1.41 -19.90
CA PHE A 72 19.24 0.18 -19.14
C PHE A 72 17.83 -0.06 -18.61
N GLU A 73 17.59 -1.25 -18.10
CA GLU A 73 16.32 -1.64 -17.48
C GLU A 73 15.94 -0.69 -16.35
N LYS A 74 16.89 -0.35 -15.49
CA LYS A 74 16.66 0.57 -14.37
C LYS A 74 16.05 1.91 -14.79
N ASP A 75 16.42 2.41 -15.97
CA ASP A 75 15.97 3.70 -16.50
C ASP A 75 14.52 3.61 -16.98
N VAL A 76 14.23 2.55 -17.75
CA VAL A 76 12.90 2.31 -18.32
C VAL A 76 11.89 2.02 -17.23
N THR A 77 12.23 1.15 -16.28
CA THR A 77 11.33 0.79 -15.18
C THR A 77 11.02 1.97 -14.27
N LEU A 78 12.02 2.82 -13.97
CA LEU A 78 11.82 4.06 -13.21
C LEU A 78 10.97 5.07 -13.97
N THR A 79 11.18 5.20 -15.28
CA THR A 79 10.36 6.11 -16.12
C THR A 79 8.89 5.67 -16.12
N ILE A 80 8.62 4.38 -16.34
CA ILE A 80 7.26 3.83 -16.30
C ILE A 80 6.62 4.05 -14.93
N ALA A 81 7.34 3.75 -13.84
CA ALA A 81 6.84 3.93 -12.48
C ALA A 81 6.46 5.39 -12.16
N ARG A 82 7.28 6.35 -12.58
CA ARG A 82 6.99 7.79 -12.42
C ARG A 82 5.80 8.25 -13.26
N LEU A 83 5.63 7.70 -14.45
CA LEU A 83 4.47 7.97 -15.30
C LEU A 83 3.18 7.46 -14.63
N ILE A 84 3.21 6.26 -14.03
CA ILE A 84 2.10 5.74 -13.24
C ILE A 84 1.81 6.68 -12.05
N GLU A 85 2.82 7.04 -11.26
CA GLU A 85 2.66 7.95 -10.12
C GLU A 85 1.96 9.26 -10.54
N LYS A 86 2.39 9.84 -11.67
CA LYS A 86 1.81 11.06 -12.22
C LYS A 86 0.34 10.90 -12.60
N GLU A 87 -0.08 9.75 -13.14
CA GLU A 87 -1.49 9.51 -13.48
C GLU A 87 -2.44 9.46 -12.27
N PHE A 88 -1.89 9.23 -11.08
CA PHE A 88 -2.65 9.21 -9.83
C PHE A 88 -2.48 10.48 -8.99
N GLU A 89 -1.79 11.52 -9.50
CA GLU A 89 -1.72 12.82 -8.84
C GLU A 89 -3.13 13.37 -8.60
N GLY A 90 -3.42 13.74 -7.35
CA GLY A 90 -4.75 14.25 -6.97
C GLY A 90 -5.83 13.18 -6.79
N SER A 91 -5.55 11.90 -7.01
CA SER A 91 -6.51 10.83 -6.75
C SER A 91 -6.87 10.78 -5.27
N LYS A 92 -8.18 10.75 -4.97
CA LYS A 92 -8.69 10.59 -3.60
C LYS A 92 -8.77 9.13 -3.17
N LYS A 93 -8.86 8.19 -4.11
CA LYS A 93 -9.07 6.76 -3.86
C LYS A 93 -7.79 5.95 -3.79
N ILE A 94 -6.78 6.30 -4.59
CA ILE A 94 -5.55 5.51 -4.76
C ILE A 94 -4.34 6.42 -4.56
N ARG A 95 -3.36 5.95 -3.81
CA ARG A 95 -2.05 6.57 -3.64
C ARG A 95 -0.97 5.65 -4.19
N ILE A 96 -0.17 6.15 -5.11
CA ILE A 96 1.02 5.44 -5.58
C ILE A 96 2.21 5.79 -4.68
N ARG A 97 3.00 4.79 -4.38
CA ARG A 97 4.32 4.89 -3.76
C ARG A 97 5.34 4.18 -4.64
N LEU A 98 6.55 4.66 -4.67
CA LEU A 98 7.66 4.03 -5.39
C LEU A 98 8.67 3.47 -4.39
N SER A 99 9.21 2.28 -4.64
CA SER A 99 10.28 1.70 -3.82
C SER A 99 11.59 2.49 -3.94
N ARG A 100 11.80 3.18 -5.08
CA ARG A 100 12.86 4.16 -5.32
C ARG A 100 12.36 5.31 -6.18
N MET A 101 12.79 6.51 -5.85
CA MET A 101 12.42 7.73 -6.58
C MET A 101 13.54 8.25 -7.49
N GLY A 102 14.67 7.56 -7.55
CA GLY A 102 15.84 7.95 -8.34
C GLY A 102 16.64 6.72 -8.77
N ASP A 103 17.78 6.98 -9.40
CA ASP A 103 18.77 5.95 -9.71
C ASP A 103 19.57 5.61 -8.45
N THR A 104 18.97 4.84 -7.56
CA THR A 104 19.52 4.42 -6.28
C THR A 104 19.50 2.90 -6.15
N ASP A 105 20.55 2.36 -5.53
CA ASP A 105 20.64 0.96 -5.17
C ASP A 105 19.71 0.68 -3.97
N VAL A 106 18.63 -0.07 -4.19
CA VAL A 106 17.67 -0.46 -3.14
C VAL A 106 17.65 -1.98 -3.01
N PRO A 107 18.22 -2.51 -1.93
CA PRO A 107 18.19 -3.94 -1.65
C PRO A 107 16.77 -4.52 -1.62
N ARG A 108 16.62 -5.75 -2.07
CA ARG A 108 15.31 -6.45 -2.04
C ARG A 108 14.61 -6.39 -0.68
N SER A 109 15.35 -6.58 0.40
CA SER A 109 14.82 -6.49 1.77
C SER A 109 14.18 -5.12 2.06
N ASP A 110 14.71 -4.06 1.47
CA ASP A 110 14.24 -2.69 1.68
C ASP A 110 12.99 -2.41 0.85
N ARG A 111 12.88 -2.99 -0.36
CA ARG A 111 11.67 -2.97 -1.18
C ARG A 111 10.50 -3.63 -0.45
N ILE A 112 10.73 -4.81 0.13
CA ILE A 112 9.75 -5.53 0.96
C ILE A 112 9.40 -4.72 2.23
N ARG A 113 10.41 -4.13 2.89
CA ARG A 113 10.19 -3.29 4.07
C ARG A 113 9.37 -2.06 3.76
N GLU A 114 9.59 -1.44 2.60
CA GLU A 114 8.79 -0.29 2.18
C GLU A 114 7.33 -0.68 1.91
N ALA A 115 7.07 -1.86 1.34
CA ALA A 115 5.70 -2.36 1.17
C ALA A 115 4.98 -2.52 2.52
N ILE A 116 5.67 -3.05 3.52
CA ILE A 116 5.12 -3.21 4.87
C ILE A 116 4.94 -1.85 5.56
N LYS A 117 5.95 -0.97 5.49
CA LYS A 117 5.95 0.35 6.15
C LYS A 117 4.90 1.30 5.55
N SER A 118 4.68 1.21 4.26
CA SER A 118 3.67 2.02 3.58
C SER A 118 2.25 1.49 3.74
N GLU A 119 2.08 0.34 4.42
CA GLU A 119 0.80 -0.37 4.52
C GLU A 119 0.18 -0.58 3.12
N ALA A 120 0.99 -1.07 2.18
CA ALA A 120 0.56 -1.25 0.81
C ALA A 120 -0.54 -2.31 0.69
N ASP A 121 -1.57 -2.00 -0.11
CA ASP A 121 -2.68 -2.91 -0.44
C ASP A 121 -2.37 -3.74 -1.69
N LEU A 122 -1.40 -3.29 -2.51
CA LEU A 122 -0.93 -3.97 -3.70
C LEU A 122 0.55 -3.66 -3.93
N PHE A 123 1.32 -4.67 -4.33
CA PHE A 123 2.70 -4.56 -4.77
C PHE A 123 2.82 -4.94 -6.26
N LEU A 124 3.42 -4.06 -7.07
CA LEU A 124 3.69 -4.30 -8.48
C LEU A 124 5.17 -4.04 -8.76
N SER A 125 5.94 -5.09 -9.03
CA SER A 125 7.31 -4.97 -9.55
C SER A 125 7.30 -4.90 -11.08
N ILE A 126 8.15 -4.05 -11.64
CA ILE A 126 8.27 -3.85 -13.08
C ILE A 126 9.70 -4.17 -13.51
N HIS A 127 9.84 -5.13 -14.40
CA HIS A 127 11.10 -5.63 -14.95
C HIS A 127 11.11 -5.62 -16.47
N VAL A 128 12.27 -5.84 -17.06
CA VAL A 128 12.45 -6.14 -18.47
C VAL A 128 13.17 -7.48 -18.60
N ASN A 129 12.55 -8.43 -19.24
CA ASN A 129 13.02 -9.78 -19.37
C ASN A 129 14.29 -9.90 -20.25
N ALA A 130 15.07 -10.94 -20.00
CA ALA A 130 16.16 -11.41 -20.86
C ALA A 130 15.90 -12.87 -21.24
N GLY A 131 15.43 -13.12 -22.46
CA GLY A 131 15.23 -14.48 -22.98
C GLY A 131 16.53 -15.18 -23.30
N PHE A 132 16.48 -16.50 -23.44
CA PHE A 132 17.62 -17.33 -23.88
C PHE A 132 17.94 -17.14 -25.37
N ASP A 133 16.97 -16.64 -26.15
CA ASP A 133 17.08 -16.42 -27.59
C ASP A 133 16.67 -14.99 -27.95
N ARG A 134 16.78 -14.65 -29.24
CA ARG A 134 16.39 -13.35 -29.79
C ARG A 134 14.94 -13.32 -30.27
N GLU A 135 14.24 -14.42 -30.25
CA GLU A 135 12.89 -14.59 -30.78
C GLU A 135 11.83 -14.38 -29.69
N SER A 136 12.19 -14.66 -28.43
CA SER A 136 11.31 -14.39 -27.29
C SER A 136 10.92 -12.93 -27.25
N SER A 137 9.61 -12.65 -27.22
CA SER A 137 9.04 -11.31 -27.31
C SER A 137 7.72 -11.24 -26.53
N GLY A 138 7.32 -10.04 -26.13
CA GLY A 138 6.06 -9.80 -25.46
C GLY A 138 6.23 -9.61 -23.97
N PHE A 139 5.24 -9.99 -23.19
CA PHE A 139 5.23 -9.76 -21.74
C PHE A 139 4.87 -11.04 -20.97
N GLU A 140 5.28 -11.09 -19.72
CA GLU A 140 4.94 -12.16 -18.77
C GLU A 140 4.52 -11.53 -17.44
N VAL A 141 3.53 -12.14 -16.76
CA VAL A 141 3.09 -11.70 -15.45
C VAL A 141 3.33 -12.84 -14.46
N TYR A 142 4.11 -12.56 -13.44
CA TYR A 142 4.45 -13.52 -12.40
C TYR A 142 3.69 -13.22 -11.11
N PHE A 143 3.27 -14.28 -10.43
CA PHE A 143 2.76 -14.23 -9.06
C PHE A 143 3.36 -15.35 -8.22
N GLN A 144 3.36 -15.17 -6.91
CA GLN A 144 3.92 -16.15 -6.00
C GLN A 144 3.02 -17.38 -5.90
N GLY A 145 3.60 -18.57 -6.05
CA GLY A 145 2.85 -19.82 -5.99
C GLY A 145 2.45 -20.30 -4.59
N PHE A 146 1.53 -21.25 -4.55
CA PHE A 146 1.02 -21.84 -3.31
C PHE A 146 2.08 -22.56 -2.47
N ARG A 147 3.20 -23.00 -3.06
CA ARG A 147 4.15 -23.95 -2.46
C ARG A 147 5.33 -23.35 -1.71
N THR A 148 5.44 -22.05 -1.53
CA THR A 148 6.62 -21.42 -0.90
C THR A 148 6.56 -21.29 0.61
N SER A 149 5.74 -22.07 1.32
CA SER A 149 5.82 -22.15 2.78
C SER A 149 6.61 -23.37 3.24
N THR A 150 7.88 -23.18 3.47
CA THR A 150 8.56 -23.97 4.50
C THR A 150 8.01 -23.50 5.83
N SER A 151 7.04 -24.22 6.36
CA SER A 151 6.58 -24.05 7.74
C SER A 151 7.78 -24.22 8.66
N ALA A 152 8.31 -23.13 9.19
CA ALA A 152 9.15 -23.22 10.37
C ALA A 152 8.27 -23.88 11.44
N LYS A 153 8.63 -25.10 11.82
CA LYS A 153 8.06 -25.82 12.96
C LYS A 153 8.31 -24.98 14.21
N GLY A 154 7.34 -24.16 14.57
CA GLY A 154 7.29 -23.42 15.84
C GLY A 154 5.92 -23.65 16.45
N ASP A 155 5.91 -23.95 17.72
CA ASP A 155 4.78 -24.28 18.58
C ASP A 155 3.78 -23.10 18.65
N LYS A 156 2.97 -22.95 17.60
CA LYS A 156 1.90 -21.94 17.53
C LYS A 156 0.57 -22.66 17.50
N SER A 157 -0.41 -22.15 18.23
CA SER A 157 -1.73 -22.78 18.30
C SER A 157 -2.30 -22.98 16.88
N ALA A 158 -2.92 -24.12 16.63
CA ALA A 158 -3.48 -24.51 15.33
C ALA A 158 -4.42 -23.44 14.74
N SER A 159 -5.17 -22.72 15.58
CA SER A 159 -6.03 -21.61 15.18
C SER A 159 -5.27 -20.45 14.55
N SER A 160 -4.09 -20.10 15.05
CA SER A 160 -3.25 -19.02 14.49
C SER A 160 -2.68 -19.39 13.11
N GLU A 161 -2.37 -20.65 12.89
CA GLU A 161 -1.88 -21.13 11.58
C GLU A 161 -3.00 -21.12 10.54
N ILE A 162 -4.20 -21.59 10.88
CA ILE A 162 -5.37 -21.55 10.00
C ILE A 162 -5.66 -20.13 9.53
N VAL A 163 -5.66 -19.14 10.44
CA VAL A 163 -5.91 -17.73 10.09
C VAL A 163 -4.84 -17.21 9.12
N LYS A 164 -3.57 -17.54 9.35
CA LYS A 164 -2.47 -17.15 8.44
C LYS A 164 -2.63 -17.76 7.06
N ASP A 165 -2.99 -19.03 6.98
CA ASP A 165 -3.21 -19.70 5.71
C ASP A 165 -4.42 -19.13 4.95
N MET A 166 -5.48 -18.73 5.66
CA MET A 166 -6.64 -18.05 5.06
C MET A 166 -6.23 -16.69 4.48
N VAL A 167 -5.49 -15.87 5.23
CA VAL A 167 -5.00 -14.56 4.77
C VAL A 167 -4.08 -14.73 3.56
N ARG A 168 -3.17 -15.69 3.60
CA ARG A 168 -2.27 -16.00 2.49
C ARG A 168 -3.04 -16.42 1.25
N THR A 169 -4.01 -17.33 1.39
CA THR A 169 -4.85 -17.79 0.27
C THR A 169 -5.65 -16.63 -0.32
N LYS A 170 -6.21 -15.74 0.52
CA LYS A 170 -6.88 -14.53 0.06
C LYS A 170 -5.93 -13.67 -0.78
N ASN A 171 -4.75 -13.35 -0.26
CA ASN A 171 -3.79 -12.49 -0.95
C ASN A 171 -3.30 -13.08 -2.27
N LEU A 172 -3.14 -14.41 -2.32
CA LEU A 172 -2.81 -15.09 -3.55
C LEU A 172 -3.93 -15.01 -4.59
N ASN A 173 -5.19 -15.23 -4.20
CA ASN A 173 -6.34 -15.08 -5.08
C ASN A 173 -6.45 -13.66 -5.62
N GLU A 174 -6.20 -12.64 -4.78
CA GLU A 174 -6.16 -11.24 -5.21
C GLU A 174 -4.97 -10.96 -6.14
N SER A 175 -3.80 -11.56 -5.92
CA SER A 175 -2.66 -11.49 -6.84
C SER A 175 -3.02 -12.04 -8.22
N VAL A 176 -3.66 -13.21 -8.27
CA VAL A 176 -4.13 -13.81 -9.52
C VAL A 176 -5.21 -12.95 -10.19
N ARG A 177 -6.13 -12.35 -9.42
CA ARG A 177 -7.14 -11.44 -9.94
C ARG A 177 -6.50 -10.22 -10.59
N PHE A 178 -5.55 -9.58 -9.91
CA PHE A 178 -4.81 -8.44 -10.46
C PHE A 178 -3.98 -8.84 -11.69
N ALA A 179 -3.28 -9.98 -11.63
CA ALA A 179 -2.48 -10.49 -12.74
C ALA A 179 -3.33 -10.71 -14.01
N LYS A 180 -4.57 -11.19 -13.88
CA LYS A 180 -5.51 -11.34 -15.01
C LYS A 180 -5.95 -10.00 -15.60
N ILE A 181 -6.25 -9.01 -14.77
CA ILE A 181 -6.59 -7.65 -15.20
C ILE A 181 -5.39 -7.07 -15.97
N LEU A 182 -4.20 -7.17 -15.37
CA LEU A 182 -2.95 -6.69 -15.96
C LEU A 182 -2.66 -7.34 -17.29
N GLN A 183 -2.80 -8.67 -17.40
CA GLN A 183 -2.64 -9.43 -18.61
C GLN A 183 -3.57 -8.91 -19.74
N ALA A 184 -4.85 -8.73 -19.44
CA ALA A 184 -5.83 -8.24 -20.42
C ALA A 184 -5.54 -6.81 -20.91
N ARG A 185 -4.96 -5.95 -20.06
CA ARG A 185 -4.54 -4.59 -20.44
C ARG A 185 -3.25 -4.60 -21.24
N MET A 186 -2.28 -5.43 -20.83
CA MET A 186 -0.99 -5.55 -21.51
C MET A 186 -1.11 -6.22 -22.89
N ASP A 187 -2.09 -7.10 -23.12
CA ASP A 187 -2.36 -7.67 -24.46
C ASP A 187 -2.74 -6.58 -25.50
N LYS A 188 -3.28 -5.45 -25.05
CA LYS A 188 -3.51 -4.29 -25.94
C LYS A 188 -2.21 -3.54 -26.28
N VAL A 189 -1.21 -3.60 -25.41
CA VAL A 189 0.13 -2.99 -25.59
C VAL A 189 1.01 -3.87 -26.48
N PHE A 190 0.94 -5.18 -26.24
CA PHE A 190 1.69 -6.21 -26.97
C PHE A 190 0.74 -7.24 -27.61
N PRO A 191 -0.01 -6.86 -28.65
CA PRO A 191 -1.03 -7.74 -29.21
C PRO A 191 -0.46 -9.08 -29.68
N ARG A 192 -1.08 -10.18 -29.23
CA ARG A 192 -0.67 -11.56 -29.56
C ARG A 192 0.72 -11.96 -29.06
N LEU A 193 1.26 -11.21 -28.10
CA LEU A 193 2.56 -11.46 -27.50
C LEU A 193 2.46 -11.72 -25.98
N ASP A 194 1.26 -12.07 -25.53
CA ASP A 194 1.01 -12.55 -24.17
C ASP A 194 1.63 -13.94 -24.01
N ARG A 195 2.54 -14.04 -23.05
CA ARG A 195 3.21 -15.31 -22.70
C ARG A 195 2.59 -15.96 -21.48
N GLY A 196 1.49 -15.43 -21.00
CA GLY A 196 0.64 -15.97 -19.95
C GLY A 196 1.04 -15.57 -18.53
N LEU A 197 0.16 -15.99 -17.63
CA LEU A 197 0.40 -15.90 -16.19
C LEU A 197 1.33 -17.02 -15.76
N ARG A 198 2.28 -16.67 -14.91
CA ARG A 198 3.27 -17.63 -14.42
C ARG A 198 3.29 -17.68 -12.90
N GLU A 199 3.12 -18.88 -12.38
CA GLU A 199 3.38 -19.16 -10.99
C GLU A 199 4.87 -19.48 -10.81
N GLY A 200 5.55 -18.75 -9.92
CA GLY A 200 6.99 -18.98 -9.72
C GLY A 200 7.52 -18.42 -8.40
N PRO A 201 8.70 -18.87 -7.99
CA PRO A 201 9.37 -18.41 -6.78
C PRO A 201 10.07 -17.06 -7.01
N VAL A 202 9.31 -16.03 -7.38
CA VAL A 202 9.83 -14.69 -7.62
C VAL A 202 10.36 -14.07 -6.32
N LEU A 203 11.64 -13.77 -6.30
CA LEU A 203 12.35 -13.39 -5.07
C LEU A 203 11.82 -12.09 -4.45
N VAL A 204 11.45 -11.09 -5.24
CA VAL A 204 10.97 -9.81 -4.72
C VAL A 204 9.56 -9.92 -4.12
N LEU A 205 8.79 -10.94 -4.51
CA LEU A 205 7.47 -11.21 -3.97
C LEU A 205 7.50 -12.04 -2.68
N GLN A 206 8.64 -12.68 -2.38
CA GLN A 206 8.77 -13.54 -1.20
C GLN A 206 8.76 -12.72 0.09
N GLY A 207 7.92 -13.11 1.04
CA GLY A 207 7.78 -12.44 2.34
C GLY A 207 6.73 -11.32 2.35
N LEU A 208 6.14 -10.96 1.21
CA LEU A 208 4.98 -10.08 1.16
C LEU A 208 3.71 -10.84 1.60
N ASN A 209 2.91 -10.19 2.44
CA ASN A 209 1.61 -10.71 2.89
C ASN A 209 0.46 -9.82 2.39
N ILE A 210 0.59 -9.37 1.15
CA ILE A 210 -0.37 -8.56 0.41
C ILE A 210 -0.47 -9.11 -1.02
N PRO A 211 -1.49 -8.76 -1.81
CA PRO A 211 -1.52 -9.02 -3.23
C PRO A 211 -0.26 -8.47 -3.91
N ALA A 212 0.43 -9.32 -4.70
CA ALA A 212 1.71 -8.96 -5.28
C ALA A 212 1.94 -9.66 -6.62
N VAL A 213 2.42 -8.91 -7.61
CA VAL A 213 2.79 -9.42 -8.92
C VAL A 213 4.09 -8.77 -9.41
N GLU A 214 4.78 -9.47 -10.31
CA GLU A 214 5.88 -8.94 -11.10
C GLU A 214 5.50 -8.98 -12.58
N LEU A 215 5.71 -7.87 -13.27
CA LEU A 215 5.53 -7.74 -14.70
C LEU A 215 6.89 -7.68 -15.40
N GLU A 216 7.10 -8.59 -16.32
CA GLU A 216 8.18 -8.56 -17.28
C GLU A 216 7.68 -7.90 -18.57
N VAL A 217 8.06 -6.63 -18.79
CA VAL A 217 7.57 -5.81 -19.90
C VAL A 217 8.49 -5.87 -21.10
N GLY A 218 8.35 -6.89 -21.94
CA GLY A 218 9.21 -7.09 -23.11
C GLY A 218 10.52 -7.83 -22.82
N PHE A 219 11.24 -8.14 -23.88
CA PHE A 219 12.50 -8.89 -23.82
C PHE A 219 13.66 -8.06 -24.38
N ALA A 220 14.66 -7.75 -23.54
CA ALA A 220 15.85 -7.01 -23.95
C ALA A 220 16.70 -7.78 -25.00
N THR A 221 16.60 -9.10 -25.04
CA THR A 221 17.24 -9.93 -26.05
C THR A 221 16.60 -9.79 -27.42
N ASN A 222 15.33 -9.38 -27.50
CA ASN A 222 14.60 -9.18 -28.75
C ASN A 222 14.80 -7.76 -29.29
N PRO A 223 15.33 -7.59 -30.53
CA PRO A 223 15.57 -6.26 -31.08
C PRO A 223 14.30 -5.39 -31.25
N LYS A 224 13.15 -6.02 -31.51
CA LYS A 224 11.88 -5.28 -31.67
C LYS A 224 11.36 -4.78 -30.33
N ASP A 225 11.42 -5.61 -29.27
CA ASP A 225 11.01 -5.21 -27.94
C ASP A 225 11.95 -4.13 -27.38
N ARG A 226 13.27 -4.28 -27.55
CA ARG A 226 14.22 -3.22 -27.18
C ARG A 226 13.88 -1.88 -27.81
N LYS A 227 13.59 -1.87 -29.13
CA LYS A 227 13.24 -0.65 -29.83
C LYS A 227 11.95 -0.03 -29.28
N LYS A 228 10.94 -0.87 -28.99
CA LYS A 228 9.67 -0.42 -28.36
C LYS A 228 9.91 0.17 -26.98
N LEU A 229 10.67 -0.53 -26.12
CA LEU A 229 10.91 -0.09 -24.74
C LEU A 229 11.81 1.16 -24.65
N ALA A 230 12.63 1.42 -25.66
CA ALA A 230 13.41 2.65 -25.78
C ALA A 230 12.55 3.85 -26.25
N ASP A 231 11.34 3.63 -26.75
CA ASP A 231 10.44 4.68 -27.20
C ASP A 231 9.60 5.22 -26.02
N GLU A 232 9.68 6.53 -25.79
CA GLU A 232 8.94 7.18 -24.70
C GLU A 232 7.42 7.09 -24.87
N GLY A 233 6.91 7.06 -26.11
CA GLY A 233 5.48 6.87 -26.39
C GLY A 233 5.02 5.50 -25.94
N MET A 234 5.83 4.47 -26.18
CA MET A 234 5.55 3.11 -25.71
C MET A 234 5.61 3.04 -24.18
N GLN A 235 6.59 3.67 -23.52
CA GLN A 235 6.67 3.72 -22.06
C GLN A 235 5.43 4.38 -21.45
N ARG A 236 4.94 5.46 -22.05
CA ARG A 236 3.66 6.09 -21.65
C ARG A 236 2.47 5.16 -21.86
N PHE A 237 2.44 4.42 -22.95
CA PHE A 237 1.35 3.48 -23.23
C PHE A 237 1.34 2.30 -22.24
N VAL A 238 2.51 1.76 -21.90
CA VAL A 238 2.67 0.77 -20.83
C VAL A 238 2.18 1.34 -19.50
N ALA A 239 2.67 2.51 -19.10
CA ALA A 239 2.28 3.15 -17.83
C ALA A 239 0.77 3.37 -17.74
N HIS A 240 0.14 3.80 -18.83
CA HIS A 240 -1.32 3.96 -18.89
C HIS A 240 -2.06 2.64 -18.73
N ALA A 241 -1.61 1.56 -19.41
CA ALA A 241 -2.21 0.24 -19.24
C ALA A 241 -2.11 -0.29 -17.81
N LEU A 242 -0.97 -0.04 -17.14
CA LEU A 242 -0.76 -0.39 -15.73
C LEU A 242 -1.66 0.44 -14.82
N SER A 243 -1.78 1.74 -15.06
CA SER A 243 -2.66 2.63 -14.30
C SER A 243 -4.13 2.21 -14.41
N GLU A 244 -4.59 1.87 -15.61
CA GLU A 244 -5.95 1.36 -15.82
C GLU A 244 -6.17 0.01 -15.13
N SER A 245 -5.13 -0.86 -15.09
CA SER A 245 -5.21 -2.12 -14.35
C SER A 245 -5.38 -1.89 -12.84
N ILE A 246 -4.66 -0.93 -12.30
CA ILE A 246 -4.76 -0.55 -10.89
C ILE A 246 -6.15 0.04 -10.57
N LYS A 247 -6.67 0.91 -11.43
CA LYS A 247 -8.02 1.50 -11.27
C LYS A 247 -9.13 0.44 -11.33
N GLU A 248 -8.99 -0.57 -12.19
CA GLU A 248 -9.96 -1.66 -12.32
C GLU A 248 -9.89 -2.64 -11.13
N PHE A 249 -8.71 -2.76 -10.52
CA PHE A 249 -8.53 -3.65 -9.39
C PHE A 249 -9.21 -3.14 -8.12
N PHE A 250 -9.20 -1.84 -7.86
CA PHE A 250 -9.83 -1.19 -6.72
C PHE A 250 -11.17 -0.56 -7.06
#